data_94b391e0a397c693547a2cf97fb84d8c
#
_entry.id   94b391e0a397c693547a2cf97fb84d8c
#
_cell.length_a   1.000
_cell.length_b   1.000
_cell.length_c   1.000
_cell.angle_alpha   90.00
_cell.angle_beta   90.00
_cell.angle_gamma   90.00
#
_symmetry.space_group_name_H-M   'P 1'
#
loop_
_entity.id
_entity.type
_entity.pdbx_description
1 polymer ?
#
loop_
_entity_poly.entity_id
_entity_poly.type
_entity_poly.pdbx_seq_one_letter_code
_entity_poly.pdbx_strand_id
1 'polypeptide(L)'
;KLRSMCKNAEKNGAQWADKDDDRITNVGKFIRKTRIDELPQLINVVKGEMSFIGPRPERPEFVELFSSEVIGFEQRCLVTPGLTGLAQIQGGYDLTPQQKLKYDMKYIHKGSLMMELYISIRTLMVVITGEGSR
;
A
#
# COMPACT_ATOMS: atom_id res chain seq x y z
N LYS A 1 -7.49 4.16 -7.92
CA LYS A 1 -8.22 3.58 -6.77
C LYS A 1 -9.61 4.18 -6.66
N LEU A 2 -10.64 3.36 -6.34
CA LEU A 2 -12.00 3.86 -6.13
C LEU A 2 -12.09 4.62 -4.80
N ARG A 3 -12.95 5.65 -4.78
CA ARG A 3 -13.19 6.43 -3.57
C ARG A 3 -14.03 5.63 -2.57
N SER A 4 -13.49 5.37 -1.41
CA SER A 4 -14.16 4.65 -0.31
C SER A 4 -14.58 5.57 0.85
N MET A 5 -14.11 6.81 0.85
CA MET A 5 -14.41 7.82 1.87
C MET A 5 -15.43 8.86 1.39
N CYS A 6 -16.08 9.54 2.32
CA CYS A 6 -16.99 10.65 2.04
C CYS A 6 -16.28 11.79 1.27
N LYS A 7 -17.06 12.63 0.58
CA LYS A 7 -16.51 13.72 -0.27
C LYS A 7 -15.64 14.72 0.51
N ASN A 8 -15.94 14.89 1.77
CA ASN A 8 -15.31 15.88 2.65
C ASN A 8 -14.28 15.28 3.61
N ALA A 9 -13.80 14.06 3.34
CA ALA A 9 -12.89 13.31 4.22
C ALA A 9 -11.56 14.05 4.53
N GLU A 10 -11.15 14.98 3.66
CA GLU A 10 -9.87 15.70 3.74
C GLU A 10 -10.04 17.22 3.86
N LYS A 11 -11.16 17.69 4.43
CA LYS A 11 -11.35 19.14 4.66
C LYS A 11 -10.21 19.78 5.48
N ASN A 12 -9.61 19.01 6.37
CA ASN A 12 -8.53 19.46 7.26
C ASN A 12 -7.13 18.97 6.78
N GLY A 13 -7.00 18.67 5.49
CA GLY A 13 -5.75 18.17 4.91
C GLY A 13 -5.67 16.65 4.84
N ALA A 14 -4.54 16.16 4.31
CA ALA A 14 -4.27 14.75 4.19
C ALA A 14 -4.08 14.10 5.57
N GLN A 15 -4.86 13.08 5.87
CA GLN A 15 -4.79 12.35 7.14
C GLN A 15 -4.62 10.85 6.87
N TRP A 16 -3.76 10.21 7.65
CA TRP A 16 -3.62 8.76 7.64
C TRP A 16 -4.95 8.11 8.06
N ALA A 17 -5.35 7.04 7.39
CA ALA A 17 -6.59 6.35 7.73
C ALA A 17 -6.40 5.46 8.96
N ASP A 18 -7.26 5.64 9.95
CA ASP A 18 -7.34 4.79 11.13
C ASP A 18 -8.13 3.51 10.86
N LYS A 19 -8.07 2.55 11.82
CA LYS A 19 -8.72 1.25 11.69
C LYS A 19 -10.24 1.36 11.61
N ASP A 20 -10.84 2.28 12.40
CA ASP A 20 -12.27 2.54 12.45
C ASP A 20 -12.58 3.98 12.04
N ASP A 21 -12.07 4.38 10.88
CA ASP A 21 -12.17 5.75 10.38
C ASP A 21 -13.60 6.09 9.94
N ASP A 22 -14.24 7.01 10.65
CA ASP A 22 -15.61 7.46 10.39
C ASP A 22 -15.81 8.09 9.01
N ARG A 23 -14.73 8.48 8.34
CA ARG A 23 -14.77 9.01 6.98
C ARG A 23 -15.07 7.93 5.93
N ILE A 24 -14.97 6.65 6.30
CA ILE A 24 -15.21 5.51 5.40
C ILE A 24 -16.71 5.26 5.32
N THR A 25 -17.28 5.31 4.10
CA THR A 25 -18.68 4.99 3.87
C THR A 25 -18.96 3.49 4.03
N ASN A 26 -20.23 3.08 4.24
CA ASN A 26 -20.59 1.66 4.31
C ASN A 26 -20.20 0.88 3.03
N VAL A 27 -20.44 1.48 1.86
CA VAL A 27 -19.95 0.94 0.58
C VAL A 27 -18.44 0.90 0.56
N GLY A 28 -17.79 1.94 1.10
CA GLY A 28 -16.34 2.03 1.27
C GLY A 28 -15.76 0.88 2.07
N LYS A 29 -16.38 0.50 3.17
CA LYS A 29 -15.98 -0.66 4.00
C LYS A 29 -16.04 -1.96 3.19
N PHE A 30 -17.12 -2.15 2.43
CA PHE A 30 -17.26 -3.34 1.58
C PHE A 30 -16.19 -3.42 0.49
N ILE A 31 -15.98 -2.33 -0.29
CA ILE A 31 -15.01 -2.35 -1.40
C ILE A 31 -13.55 -2.46 -0.90
N ARG A 32 -13.24 -1.92 0.29
CA ARG A 32 -11.93 -2.10 0.93
C ARG A 32 -11.72 -3.53 1.38
N LYS A 33 -12.72 -4.12 2.05
CA LYS A 33 -12.66 -5.52 2.51
C LYS A 33 -12.44 -6.50 1.34
N THR A 34 -13.08 -6.24 0.21
CA THR A 34 -12.98 -7.07 -1.00
C THR A 34 -11.83 -6.66 -1.93
N ARG A 35 -11.08 -5.61 -1.61
CA ARG A 35 -10.00 -5.02 -2.44
C ARG A 35 -10.47 -4.56 -3.83
N ILE A 36 -11.77 -4.47 -4.10
CA ILE A 36 -12.34 -3.96 -5.36
C ILE A 36 -11.90 -2.52 -5.62
N ASP A 37 -11.68 -1.72 -4.58
CA ASP A 37 -11.20 -0.34 -4.68
C ASP A 37 -9.81 -0.23 -5.33
N GLU A 38 -9.03 -1.28 -5.35
CA GLU A 38 -7.69 -1.34 -5.95
C GLU A 38 -7.67 -1.86 -7.40
N LEU A 39 -8.77 -2.46 -7.90
CA LEU A 39 -8.85 -2.99 -9.27
C LEU A 39 -8.46 -1.97 -10.37
N PRO A 40 -8.83 -0.67 -10.28
CA PRO A 40 -8.39 0.31 -11.29
C PRO A 40 -6.87 0.46 -11.40
N GLN A 41 -6.10 0.07 -10.36
CA GLN A 41 -4.63 0.11 -10.41
C GLN A 41 -4.05 -0.94 -11.38
N LEU A 42 -4.82 -1.98 -11.72
CA LEU A 42 -4.42 -2.92 -12.77
C LEU A 42 -4.22 -2.24 -14.13
N ILE A 43 -4.96 -1.16 -14.40
CA ILE A 43 -4.77 -0.35 -15.61
C ILE A 43 -3.38 0.31 -15.58
N ASN A 44 -2.93 0.77 -14.41
CA ASN A 44 -1.61 1.37 -14.24
C ASN A 44 -0.51 0.31 -14.43
N VAL A 45 -0.78 -0.94 -14.00
CA VAL A 45 0.16 -2.05 -14.25
C VAL A 45 0.28 -2.34 -15.75
N VAL A 46 -0.84 -2.42 -16.48
CA VAL A 46 -0.84 -2.63 -17.93
C VAL A 46 -0.12 -1.51 -18.68
N LYS A 47 -0.23 -0.27 -18.18
CA LYS A 47 0.47 0.90 -18.74
C LYS A 47 1.96 0.96 -18.37
N GLY A 48 2.45 0.10 -17.46
CA GLY A 48 3.83 0.16 -16.96
C GLY A 48 4.09 1.26 -15.92
N GLU A 49 3.05 1.93 -15.43
CA GLU A 49 3.13 2.96 -14.38
C GLU A 49 3.27 2.33 -12.98
N MET A 50 2.86 1.07 -12.83
CA MET A 50 2.98 0.26 -11.64
C MET A 50 3.44 -1.16 -11.98
N SER A 51 4.01 -1.85 -10.98
CA SER A 51 4.27 -3.29 -11.03
C SER A 51 3.24 -4.05 -10.19
N PHE A 52 3.11 -5.36 -10.40
CA PHE A 52 2.34 -6.20 -9.47
C PHE A 52 3.00 -6.22 -8.09
N ILE A 53 4.33 -6.38 -8.04
CA ILE A 53 5.10 -6.49 -6.80
C ILE A 53 6.09 -5.34 -6.72
N GLY A 54 6.13 -4.69 -5.58
CA GLY A 54 7.02 -3.55 -5.31
C GLY A 54 6.62 -2.80 -4.04
N PRO A 55 7.36 -1.76 -3.67
CA PRO A 55 6.96 -0.86 -2.59
C PRO A 55 5.60 -0.23 -2.87
N ARG A 56 4.72 -0.22 -1.85
CA ARG A 56 3.42 0.43 -2.02
C ARG A 56 3.59 1.94 -2.21
N PRO A 57 2.96 2.55 -3.23
CA PRO A 57 3.04 4.00 -3.41
C PRO A 57 2.36 4.71 -2.24
N GLU A 58 3.06 5.66 -1.66
CA GLU A 58 2.52 6.58 -0.67
C GLU A 58 2.22 7.92 -1.35
N ARG A 59 1.32 8.70 -0.76
CA ARG A 59 1.02 10.06 -1.23
C ARG A 59 2.25 10.95 -1.04
N PRO A 60 2.51 11.92 -1.94
CA PRO A 60 3.68 12.80 -1.83
C PRO A 60 3.83 13.46 -0.46
N GLU A 61 2.71 13.91 0.14
CA GLU A 61 2.69 14.55 1.45
C GLU A 61 3.20 13.61 2.56
N PHE A 62 2.87 12.32 2.48
CA PHE A 62 3.36 11.32 3.43
C PHE A 62 4.79 10.90 3.14
N VAL A 63 5.21 10.88 1.88
CA VAL A 63 6.63 10.64 1.54
C VAL A 63 7.50 11.74 2.14
N GLU A 64 7.10 13.00 1.98
CA GLU A 64 7.81 14.15 2.54
C GLU A 64 7.87 14.08 4.08
N LEU A 65 6.72 13.85 4.73
CA LEU A 65 6.63 13.70 6.17
C LEU A 65 7.56 12.58 6.69
N PHE A 66 7.45 11.39 6.12
CA PHE A 66 8.23 10.24 6.57
C PHE A 66 9.71 10.35 6.22
N SER A 67 10.07 11.07 5.15
CA SER A 67 11.47 11.34 4.82
C SER A 67 12.12 12.31 5.80
N SER A 68 11.33 13.19 6.45
CA SER A 68 11.84 14.03 7.53
C SER A 68 12.08 13.26 8.84
N GLU A 69 11.38 12.15 9.06
CA GLU A 69 11.46 11.32 10.27
C GLU A 69 12.41 10.13 10.11
N VAL A 70 12.51 9.58 8.89
CA VAL A 70 13.23 8.34 8.59
C VAL A 70 14.21 8.57 7.45
N ILE A 71 15.48 8.60 7.79
CA ILE A 71 16.56 8.81 6.81
C ILE A 71 16.48 7.74 5.71
N GLY A 72 16.43 8.20 4.45
CA GLY A 72 16.41 7.32 3.28
C GLY A 72 15.03 6.77 2.92
N PHE A 73 13.93 7.27 3.51
CA PHE A 73 12.58 6.80 3.20
C PHE A 73 12.23 6.99 1.71
N GLU A 74 12.75 8.01 1.07
CA GLU A 74 12.60 8.31 -0.37
C GLU A 74 13.21 7.24 -1.29
N GLN A 75 14.19 6.45 -0.80
CA GLN A 75 14.85 5.41 -1.61
C GLN A 75 13.86 4.33 -2.10
N ARG A 76 12.76 4.14 -1.40
CA ARG A 76 11.68 3.24 -1.83
C ARG A 76 10.99 3.70 -3.12
N CYS A 77 11.15 4.95 -3.50
CA CYS A 77 10.60 5.54 -4.72
C CYS A 77 11.52 5.37 -5.95
N LEU A 78 12.71 4.78 -5.78
CA LEU A 78 13.66 4.54 -6.88
C LEU A 78 13.24 3.40 -7.82
N VAL A 79 12.27 2.61 -7.44
CA VAL A 79 11.71 1.52 -8.23
C VAL A 79 10.23 1.75 -8.50
N THR A 80 9.72 1.12 -9.54
CA THR A 80 8.30 1.16 -9.88
C THR A 80 7.45 0.68 -8.69
N PRO A 81 6.43 1.45 -8.27
CA PRO A 81 5.59 1.08 -7.14
C PRO A 81 4.77 -0.18 -7.45
N GLY A 82 4.54 -1.01 -6.43
CA GLY A 82 3.78 -2.25 -6.54
C GLY A 82 2.33 -2.15 -6.09
N LEU A 83 1.47 -2.96 -6.70
CA LEU A 83 0.11 -3.21 -6.22
C LEU A 83 0.16 -3.94 -4.87
N THR A 84 1.04 -4.93 -4.76
CA THR A 84 1.41 -5.59 -3.51
C THR A 84 2.92 -5.57 -3.32
N GLY A 85 3.39 -5.96 -2.13
CA GLY A 85 4.82 -5.96 -1.83
C GLY A 85 5.15 -6.57 -0.49
N LEU A 86 6.44 -6.73 -0.21
CA LEU A 86 6.91 -7.40 0.99
C LEU A 86 6.41 -6.73 2.27
N ALA A 87 6.43 -5.40 2.36
CA ALA A 87 5.90 -4.66 3.51
C ALA A 87 4.40 -4.92 3.71
N GLN A 88 3.62 -4.97 2.62
CA GLN A 88 2.17 -5.16 2.70
C GLN A 88 1.79 -6.53 3.27
N ILE A 89 2.50 -7.60 2.90
CA ILE A 89 2.23 -8.95 3.41
C ILE A 89 2.80 -9.21 4.82
N GLN A 90 3.68 -8.32 5.31
CA GLN A 90 4.30 -8.45 6.64
C GLN A 90 3.59 -7.64 7.75
N GLY A 91 2.61 -6.83 7.39
CA GLY A 91 1.86 -6.05 8.36
C GLY A 91 1.16 -4.83 7.76
N GLY A 92 1.47 -4.47 6.53
CA GLY A 92 0.75 -3.44 5.77
C GLY A 92 0.65 -2.10 6.51
N TYR A 93 -0.56 -1.76 6.92
CA TYR A 93 -0.86 -0.49 7.59
C TYR A 93 -0.34 -0.42 9.04
N ASP A 94 -0.12 -1.56 9.69
CA ASP A 94 0.31 -1.60 11.10
C ASP A 94 1.83 -1.40 11.25
N LEU A 95 2.55 -1.37 10.12
CA LEU A 95 3.99 -1.12 10.12
C LEU A 95 4.31 0.37 10.29
N THR A 96 5.32 0.66 11.11
CA THR A 96 5.92 1.99 11.18
C THR A 96 6.63 2.36 9.85
N PRO A 97 6.86 3.66 9.55
CA PRO A 97 7.62 4.06 8.37
C PRO A 97 9.00 3.40 8.26
N GLN A 98 9.73 3.24 9.38
CA GLN A 98 11.01 2.53 9.44
C GLN A 98 10.87 1.06 9.06
N GLN A 99 9.83 0.38 9.56
CA GLN A 99 9.58 -1.03 9.25
C GLN A 99 9.21 -1.21 7.78
N LYS A 100 8.38 -0.30 7.22
CA LYS A 100 8.06 -0.28 5.78
C LYS A 100 9.33 -0.14 4.95
N LEU A 101 10.14 0.87 5.24
CA LEU A 101 11.41 1.10 4.56
C LEU A 101 12.29 -0.16 4.61
N LYS A 102 12.44 -0.79 5.78
CA LYS A 102 13.25 -2.01 5.94
C LYS A 102 12.81 -3.13 5.00
N TYR A 103 11.50 -3.38 4.91
CA TYR A 103 10.97 -4.44 4.04
C TYR A 103 11.06 -4.07 2.56
N ASP A 104 10.79 -2.81 2.22
CA ASP A 104 10.90 -2.33 0.84
C ASP A 104 12.35 -2.39 0.34
N MET A 105 13.32 -1.94 1.15
CA MET A 105 14.75 -2.04 0.82
C MET A 105 15.23 -3.48 0.75
N LYS A 106 14.70 -4.38 1.60
CA LYS A 106 14.99 -5.81 1.48
C LYS A 106 14.52 -6.38 0.13
N TYR A 107 13.33 -5.98 -0.33
CA TYR A 107 12.82 -6.37 -1.64
C TYR A 107 13.69 -5.77 -2.77
N ILE A 108 13.98 -4.47 -2.72
CA ILE A 108 14.77 -3.76 -3.74
C ILE A 108 16.16 -4.38 -3.92
N HIS A 109 16.85 -4.72 -2.82
CA HIS A 109 18.23 -5.23 -2.88
C HIS A 109 18.33 -6.74 -3.06
N LYS A 110 17.35 -7.50 -2.59
CA LYS A 110 17.40 -8.97 -2.55
C LYS A 110 16.22 -9.62 -3.27
N GLY A 111 15.49 -8.87 -4.08
CA GLY A 111 14.39 -9.37 -4.88
C GLY A 111 14.81 -10.56 -5.73
N SER A 112 13.98 -11.59 -5.75
CA SER A 112 14.20 -12.80 -6.54
C SER A 112 12.86 -13.38 -6.96
N LEU A 113 12.84 -14.19 -8.00
CA LEU A 113 11.62 -14.87 -8.46
C LEU A 113 10.93 -15.64 -7.33
N MET A 114 11.72 -16.29 -6.46
CA MET A 114 11.18 -17.00 -5.29
C MET A 114 10.51 -16.05 -4.29
N MET A 115 11.08 -14.86 -4.06
CA MET A 115 10.48 -13.85 -3.20
C MET A 115 9.18 -13.30 -3.82
N GLU A 116 9.15 -13.07 -5.11
CA GLU A 116 7.95 -12.61 -5.82
C GLU A 116 6.83 -13.67 -5.76
N LEU A 117 7.16 -14.93 -5.96
CA LEU A 117 6.22 -16.04 -5.81
C LEU A 117 5.67 -16.11 -4.38
N TYR A 118 6.53 -15.99 -3.38
CA TYR A 118 6.13 -15.93 -1.97
C TYR A 118 5.18 -14.76 -1.70
N ILE A 119 5.51 -13.56 -2.17
CA ILE A 119 4.66 -12.37 -2.01
C ILE A 119 3.30 -12.59 -2.68
N SER A 120 3.28 -13.15 -3.89
CA SER A 120 2.05 -13.43 -4.63
C SER A 120 1.12 -14.40 -3.88
N ILE A 121 1.65 -15.50 -3.39
CA ILE A 121 0.88 -16.51 -2.62
C ILE A 121 0.34 -15.88 -1.33
N ARG A 122 1.17 -15.16 -0.59
CA ARG A 122 0.75 -14.47 0.64
C ARG A 122 -0.30 -13.40 0.36
N THR A 123 -0.19 -12.67 -0.75
CA THR A 123 -1.21 -11.69 -1.17
C THR A 123 -2.56 -12.34 -1.41
N LEU A 124 -2.60 -13.48 -2.11
CA LEU A 124 -3.85 -14.23 -2.32
C LEU A 124 -4.48 -14.67 -0.99
N MET A 125 -3.68 -15.14 -0.03
CA MET A 125 -4.17 -15.48 1.31
C MET A 125 -4.78 -14.27 2.01
N VAL A 126 -4.08 -13.13 2.00
CA VAL A 126 -4.55 -11.86 2.60
C VAL A 126 -5.87 -11.39 1.95
N VAL A 127 -6.01 -11.53 0.64
CA VAL A 127 -7.24 -11.16 -0.07
C VAL A 127 -8.40 -12.08 0.32
N ILE A 128 -8.16 -13.39 0.43
CA ILE A 128 -9.21 -14.39 0.79
C ILE A 128 -9.62 -14.25 2.25
N THR A 129 -8.67 -14.05 3.17
CA THR A 129 -8.95 -13.94 4.60
C THR A 129 -9.47 -12.55 5.00
N GLY A 130 -9.25 -11.53 4.16
CA GLY A 130 -9.54 -10.13 4.49
C GLY A 130 -8.59 -9.53 5.55
N GLU A 131 -7.50 -10.23 5.87
CA GLU A 131 -6.51 -9.79 6.85
C GLU A 131 -5.83 -8.48 6.40
N GLY A 132 -5.63 -7.54 7.35
CA GLY A 132 -4.98 -6.25 7.05
C GLY A 132 -5.81 -5.30 6.16
N SER A 133 -7.12 -5.55 5.95
CA SER A 133 -8.02 -4.56 5.33
C SER A 133 -8.42 -3.50 6.37
N ARG A 134 -8.38 -2.22 6.00
CA ARG A 134 -8.84 -1.08 6.81
C ARG A 134 -9.90 -0.30 6.05
#